data_d05e68298435c62016a1238549a50629
#
_entry.id   d05e68298435c62016a1238549a50629
#
_cell.length_a   1.000
_cell.length_b   1.000
_cell.length_c   1.000
_cell.angle_alpha   90.00
_cell.angle_beta   90.00
_cell.angle_gamma   90.00
#
_symmetry.space_group_name_H-M   'P 1'
#
loop_
_entity.id
_entity.type
_entity.pdbx_description
1 polymer ?
#
loop_
_entity_poly.entity_id
_entity_poly.type
_entity_poly.pdbx_seq_one_letter_code
_entity_poly.pdbx_strand_id
1 'polypeptide(L)'
;TLVPPDVIAAQLHKLDLMNPEVANARFGWDPASHSFTNLSEAVYRAYIRQIGAGAVAGAGFITLIKTMPTIVSSFRDSLGDIRNRDKSVAVARTEDDLSIKVVGIGSLALILLMAVLPSIPGDNILSKLLIGVLVVIFGFFFVTVASRIVGIIGSSNSPISGMTIATIMGTALVFIGVGWTGKVFEPLALVVGSMVCIAAANAGATSQDLKTGYLIGATPRYQQISLFIGVVVSSMVIGATVLFLDNPTSDLPAMGMEHAIGEKFNAPQATLM
;
A
#
# COMPACT_ATOMS: atom_id res chain seq x y z
N THR A 1 -32.24 -6.44 18.93
CA THR A 1 -31.34 -6.52 17.75
C THR A 1 -31.99 -7.41 16.70
N LEU A 2 -31.92 -7.02 15.43
CA LEU A 2 -32.42 -7.79 14.30
C LEU A 2 -31.63 -9.10 14.08
N VAL A 3 -30.43 -9.22 14.66
CA VAL A 3 -29.57 -10.40 14.58
C VAL A 3 -29.31 -10.94 15.99
N PRO A 4 -29.58 -12.22 16.25
CA PRO A 4 -29.32 -12.84 17.53
C PRO A 4 -27.83 -12.81 17.89
N PRO A 5 -27.44 -12.64 19.17
CA PRO A 5 -26.04 -12.62 19.60
C PRO A 5 -25.24 -13.86 19.21
N ASP A 6 -25.87 -15.04 19.24
CA ASP A 6 -25.22 -16.30 18.85
C ASP A 6 -24.79 -16.32 17.37
N VAL A 7 -25.59 -15.71 16.49
CA VAL A 7 -25.26 -15.59 15.06
C VAL A 7 -24.06 -14.65 14.87
N ILE A 8 -24.00 -13.57 15.66
CA ILE A 8 -22.87 -12.65 15.67
C ILE A 8 -21.60 -13.37 16.17
N ALA A 9 -21.70 -14.12 17.26
CA ALA A 9 -20.62 -14.92 17.81
C ALA A 9 -20.10 -15.97 16.81
N ALA A 10 -21.02 -16.68 16.13
CA ALA A 10 -20.65 -17.64 15.08
C ALA A 10 -19.93 -16.98 13.90
N GLN A 11 -20.32 -15.78 13.52
CA GLN A 11 -19.66 -15.02 12.47
C GLN A 11 -18.27 -14.53 12.90
N LEU A 12 -18.14 -14.02 14.11
CA LEU A 12 -16.83 -13.64 14.69
C LEU A 12 -15.89 -14.84 14.82
N HIS A 13 -16.41 -16.01 15.15
CA HIS A 13 -15.63 -17.26 15.19
C HIS A 13 -15.09 -17.63 13.80
N LYS A 14 -15.90 -17.50 12.73
CA LYS A 14 -15.45 -17.73 11.36
C LYS A 14 -14.34 -16.77 10.92
N LEU A 15 -14.32 -15.58 11.50
CA LEU A 15 -13.31 -14.55 11.23
C LEU A 15 -12.06 -14.68 12.13
N ASP A 16 -11.96 -15.73 12.94
CA ASP A 16 -10.87 -15.97 13.91
C ASP A 16 -10.71 -14.84 14.94
N LEU A 17 -11.81 -14.13 15.26
CA LEU A 17 -11.85 -13.00 16.20
C LEU A 17 -12.37 -13.39 17.60
N MET A 18 -12.69 -14.67 17.82
CA MET A 18 -13.27 -15.20 19.06
C MET A 18 -12.26 -15.96 19.93
N ASN A 19 -10.98 -15.65 19.84
CA ASN A 19 -10.02 -16.13 20.84
C ASN A 19 -10.46 -15.66 22.22
N PRO A 20 -10.51 -16.54 23.25
CA PRO A 20 -11.10 -16.23 24.56
C PRO A 20 -10.55 -14.95 25.21
N GLU A 21 -9.25 -14.70 25.06
CA GLU A 21 -8.59 -13.50 25.60
C GLU A 21 -9.03 -12.22 24.88
N VAL A 22 -9.16 -12.27 23.54
CA VAL A 22 -9.54 -11.12 22.71
C VAL A 22 -11.04 -10.86 22.76
N ALA A 23 -11.85 -11.93 22.76
CA ALA A 23 -13.31 -11.83 22.79
C ALA A 23 -13.82 -11.24 24.11
N ASN A 24 -13.25 -11.64 25.23
CA ASN A 24 -13.61 -11.10 26.54
C ASN A 24 -13.14 -9.65 26.71
N ALA A 25 -11.93 -9.33 26.29
CA ALA A 25 -11.40 -7.98 26.44
C ALA A 25 -12.08 -6.94 25.52
N ARG A 26 -12.45 -7.32 24.26
CA ARG A 26 -12.99 -6.39 23.26
C ARG A 26 -14.49 -6.37 23.16
N PHE A 27 -15.14 -7.54 23.24
CA PHE A 27 -16.57 -7.66 23.03
C PHE A 27 -17.36 -7.91 24.32
N GLY A 28 -16.67 -8.38 25.38
CA GLY A 28 -17.31 -8.81 26.60
C GLY A 28 -18.34 -9.92 26.34
N TRP A 29 -17.93 -10.96 25.59
CA TRP A 29 -18.77 -12.11 25.31
C TRP A 29 -18.94 -12.95 26.59
N ASP A 30 -20.17 -13.17 26.99
CA ASP A 30 -20.52 -14.07 28.08
C ASP A 30 -21.20 -15.35 27.53
N PRO A 31 -20.52 -16.47 27.58
CA PRO A 31 -21.08 -17.74 27.11
C PRO A 31 -22.31 -18.21 27.87
N ALA A 32 -22.45 -17.82 29.15
CA ALA A 32 -23.55 -18.26 30.01
C ALA A 32 -24.87 -17.50 29.70
N SER A 33 -24.76 -16.20 29.43
CA SER A 33 -25.93 -15.37 29.11
C SER A 33 -26.14 -15.18 27.61
N HIS A 34 -25.29 -15.76 26.76
CA HIS A 34 -25.29 -15.58 25.29
C HIS A 34 -25.40 -14.10 24.88
N SER A 35 -24.65 -13.23 25.54
CA SER A 35 -24.73 -11.78 25.36
C SER A 35 -23.36 -11.14 25.22
N PHE A 36 -23.33 -9.97 24.56
CA PHE A 36 -22.16 -9.12 24.43
C PHE A 36 -22.32 -7.88 25.28
N THR A 37 -21.34 -7.55 26.12
CA THR A 37 -21.33 -6.28 26.85
C THR A 37 -21.19 -5.12 25.87
N ASN A 38 -20.38 -5.29 24.81
CA ASN A 38 -20.22 -4.31 23.74
C ASN A 38 -20.75 -4.84 22.39
N LEU A 39 -22.09 -4.92 22.29
CA LEU A 39 -22.78 -5.44 21.12
C LEU A 39 -22.47 -4.61 19.86
N SER A 40 -22.31 -3.30 19.98
CA SER A 40 -22.04 -2.41 18.85
C SER A 40 -20.69 -2.74 18.18
N GLU A 41 -19.66 -2.97 18.97
CA GLU A 41 -18.33 -3.37 18.46
C GLU A 41 -18.37 -4.79 17.84
N ALA A 42 -19.10 -5.69 18.45
CA ALA A 42 -19.28 -7.05 17.90
C ALA A 42 -19.96 -7.02 16.54
N VAL A 43 -21.06 -6.28 16.38
CA VAL A 43 -21.78 -6.10 15.10
C VAL A 43 -20.90 -5.39 14.07
N TYR A 44 -20.18 -4.34 14.50
CA TYR A 44 -19.28 -3.62 13.62
C TYR A 44 -18.23 -4.55 12.99
N ARG A 45 -17.56 -5.37 13.80
CA ARG A 45 -16.52 -6.27 13.31
C ARG A 45 -17.03 -7.47 12.55
N ALA A 46 -18.19 -8.01 12.96
CA ALA A 46 -18.79 -9.17 12.29
C ALA A 46 -19.31 -8.83 10.88
N TYR A 47 -19.87 -7.63 10.70
CA TYR A 47 -20.61 -7.28 9.47
C TYR A 47 -20.18 -5.97 8.84
N ILE A 48 -20.22 -4.86 9.57
CA ILE A 48 -20.05 -3.52 8.98
C ILE A 48 -18.65 -3.36 8.40
N ARG A 49 -17.63 -3.80 9.11
CA ARG A 49 -16.23 -3.77 8.66
C ARG A 49 -16.05 -4.63 7.39
N GLN A 50 -16.66 -5.81 7.33
CA GLN A 50 -16.55 -6.70 6.18
C GLN A 50 -17.27 -6.13 4.94
N ILE A 51 -18.46 -5.56 5.14
CA ILE A 51 -19.20 -4.86 4.08
C ILE A 51 -18.39 -3.67 3.56
N GLY A 52 -17.82 -2.87 4.47
CA GLY A 52 -16.96 -1.74 4.11
C GLY A 52 -15.72 -2.16 3.32
N ALA A 53 -15.05 -3.22 3.76
CA ALA A 53 -13.91 -3.79 3.05
C ALA A 53 -14.29 -4.26 1.64
N GLY A 54 -15.40 -5.00 1.50
CA GLY A 54 -15.91 -5.42 0.21
C GLY A 54 -16.30 -4.26 -0.71
N ALA A 55 -16.89 -3.20 -0.17
CA ALA A 55 -17.23 -1.99 -0.92
C ALA A 55 -15.97 -1.27 -1.46
N VAL A 56 -14.93 -1.16 -0.63
CA VAL A 56 -13.63 -0.55 -1.03
C VAL A 56 -12.96 -1.42 -2.10
N ALA A 57 -12.96 -2.75 -1.94
CA ALA A 57 -12.43 -3.68 -2.93
C ALA A 57 -13.17 -3.54 -4.27
N GLY A 58 -14.51 -3.57 -4.23
CA GLY A 58 -15.36 -3.41 -5.43
C GLY A 58 -15.11 -2.06 -6.13
N ALA A 59 -15.05 -0.97 -5.37
CA ALA A 59 -14.72 0.35 -5.92
C ALA A 59 -13.33 0.40 -6.54
N GLY A 60 -12.34 -0.24 -5.90
CA GLY A 60 -10.98 -0.39 -6.41
C GLY A 60 -10.93 -1.12 -7.73
N PHE A 61 -11.65 -2.23 -7.86
CA PHE A 61 -11.78 -2.99 -9.10
C PHE A 61 -12.43 -2.19 -10.23
N ILE A 62 -13.55 -1.53 -9.94
CA ILE A 62 -14.24 -0.70 -10.94
C ILE A 62 -13.33 0.42 -11.42
N THR A 63 -12.60 1.07 -10.50
CA THR A 63 -11.64 2.13 -10.83
C THR A 63 -10.50 1.58 -11.68
N LEU A 64 -9.95 0.42 -11.34
CA LEU A 64 -8.88 -0.22 -12.11
C LEU A 64 -9.33 -0.52 -13.54
N ILE A 65 -10.52 -1.12 -13.72
CA ILE A 65 -11.07 -1.43 -15.05
C ILE A 65 -11.28 -0.14 -15.86
N LYS A 66 -11.83 0.91 -15.24
CA LYS A 66 -12.05 2.20 -15.91
C LYS A 66 -10.75 2.90 -16.30
N THR A 67 -9.70 2.78 -15.51
CA THR A 67 -8.39 3.39 -15.78
C THR A 67 -7.49 2.53 -16.67
N MET A 68 -7.84 1.27 -16.90
CA MET A 68 -7.04 0.34 -17.73
C MET A 68 -6.68 0.90 -19.11
N PRO A 69 -7.58 1.54 -19.88
CA PRO A 69 -7.22 2.13 -21.17
C PRO A 69 -6.16 3.23 -21.03
N THR A 70 -6.27 4.08 -20.01
CA THR A 70 -5.29 5.13 -19.69
C THR A 70 -3.94 4.54 -19.29
N ILE A 71 -3.95 3.44 -18.51
CA ILE A 71 -2.76 2.71 -18.12
C ILE A 71 -2.01 2.19 -19.35
N VAL A 72 -2.72 1.47 -20.21
CA VAL A 72 -2.14 0.87 -21.43
C VAL A 72 -1.62 1.95 -22.37
N SER A 73 -2.36 3.03 -22.60
CA SER A 73 -1.91 4.14 -23.45
C SER A 73 -0.66 4.83 -22.88
N SER A 74 -0.65 5.11 -21.57
CA SER A 74 0.49 5.76 -20.90
C SER A 74 1.76 4.91 -20.96
N PHE A 75 1.61 3.61 -20.78
CA PHE A 75 2.71 2.67 -20.88
C PHE A 75 3.27 2.61 -22.32
N ARG A 76 2.37 2.54 -23.31
CA ARG A 76 2.74 2.53 -24.72
C ARG A 76 3.43 3.82 -25.13
N ASP A 77 2.91 4.97 -24.70
CA ASP A 77 3.48 6.28 -25.00
C ASP A 77 4.88 6.42 -24.39
N SER A 78 5.04 6.02 -23.11
CA SER A 78 6.34 6.02 -22.41
C SER A 78 7.39 5.14 -23.11
N LEU A 79 6.99 3.96 -23.57
CA LEU A 79 7.89 3.08 -24.35
C LEU A 79 8.22 3.69 -25.71
N GLY A 80 7.27 4.38 -26.36
CA GLY A 80 7.47 5.11 -27.62
C GLY A 80 8.49 6.22 -27.46
N ASP A 81 8.38 7.02 -26.43
CA ASP A 81 9.30 8.13 -26.11
C ASP A 81 10.73 7.63 -25.84
N ILE A 82 10.88 6.50 -25.12
CA ILE A 82 12.19 5.90 -24.90
C ILE A 82 12.82 5.45 -26.21
N ARG A 83 12.03 4.88 -27.12
CA ARG A 83 12.52 4.34 -28.42
C ARG A 83 12.84 5.45 -29.42
N ASN A 84 12.08 6.53 -29.41
CA ASN A 84 12.17 7.62 -30.40
C ASN A 84 13.04 8.80 -29.94
N ARG A 85 13.67 8.71 -28.75
CA ARG A 85 14.54 9.77 -28.25
C ARG A 85 15.78 9.88 -29.13
N ASP A 86 15.72 10.78 -30.10
CA ASP A 86 16.83 11.07 -31.01
C ASP A 86 17.97 11.72 -30.20
N LYS A 87 19.13 11.06 -30.17
CA LYS A 87 20.30 11.48 -29.38
C LYS A 87 20.99 12.71 -29.93
N SER A 88 20.53 13.23 -31.06
CA SER A 88 21.18 14.29 -31.82
C SER A 88 20.65 15.70 -31.56
N VAL A 89 19.53 15.85 -30.85
CA VAL A 89 18.95 17.16 -30.54
C VAL A 89 19.43 17.63 -29.16
N ALA A 90 19.97 18.85 -29.08
CA ALA A 90 20.31 19.50 -27.82
C ALA A 90 19.04 19.58 -26.95
N VAL A 91 19.02 18.86 -25.84
CA VAL A 91 17.88 18.81 -24.92
C VAL A 91 17.70 20.19 -24.28
N ALA A 92 16.51 20.76 -24.37
CA ALA A 92 16.19 22.01 -23.71
C ALA A 92 16.36 21.84 -22.19
N ARG A 93 16.75 22.89 -21.48
CA ARG A 93 16.95 22.87 -20.02
C ARG A 93 15.72 22.37 -19.27
N THR A 94 14.52 22.65 -19.76
CA THR A 94 13.24 22.24 -19.20
C THR A 94 12.88 20.77 -19.47
N GLU A 95 13.69 20.08 -20.26
CA GLU A 95 13.53 18.66 -20.63
C GLU A 95 14.72 17.80 -20.16
N ASP A 96 15.64 18.39 -19.37
CA ASP A 96 16.81 17.68 -18.81
C ASP A 96 16.38 16.88 -17.57
N ASP A 97 15.94 15.66 -17.80
CA ASP A 97 15.53 14.69 -16.80
C ASP A 97 16.70 13.77 -16.37
N LEU A 98 16.51 13.10 -15.21
CA LEU A 98 17.41 12.01 -14.82
C LEU A 98 17.41 10.90 -15.89
N SER A 99 18.60 10.39 -16.19
CA SER A 99 18.74 9.37 -17.23
C SER A 99 18.05 8.06 -16.83
N ILE A 100 17.45 7.38 -17.79
CA ILE A 100 16.80 6.08 -17.58
C ILE A 100 17.75 5.02 -17.01
N LYS A 101 19.06 5.19 -17.21
CA LYS A 101 20.10 4.32 -16.61
C LYS A 101 20.10 4.45 -15.09
N VAL A 102 19.92 5.66 -14.55
CA VAL A 102 19.81 5.90 -13.10
C VAL A 102 18.58 5.20 -12.54
N VAL A 103 17.45 5.28 -13.24
CA VAL A 103 16.21 4.59 -12.86
C VAL A 103 16.41 3.06 -12.85
N GLY A 104 17.02 2.51 -13.90
CA GLY A 104 17.26 1.06 -13.99
C GLY A 104 18.21 0.55 -12.91
N ILE A 105 19.33 1.26 -12.68
CA ILE A 105 20.30 0.92 -11.62
C ILE A 105 19.65 1.06 -10.25
N GLY A 106 18.88 2.14 -10.02
CA GLY A 106 18.16 2.36 -8.77
C GLY A 106 17.12 1.28 -8.48
N SER A 107 16.37 0.84 -9.50
CA SER A 107 15.41 -0.26 -9.37
C SER A 107 16.09 -1.58 -9.01
N LEU A 108 17.22 -1.89 -9.66
CA LEU A 108 18.00 -3.08 -9.33
C LEU A 108 18.59 -3.00 -7.93
N ALA A 109 19.13 -1.86 -7.55
CA ALA A 109 19.64 -1.63 -6.20
C ALA A 109 18.53 -1.76 -5.14
N LEU A 110 17.31 -1.32 -5.43
CA LEU A 110 16.15 -1.49 -4.56
C LEU A 110 15.82 -2.97 -4.36
N ILE A 111 15.78 -3.77 -5.44
CA ILE A 111 15.51 -5.21 -5.35
C ILE A 111 16.58 -5.90 -4.47
N LEU A 112 17.86 -5.58 -4.70
CA LEU A 112 18.95 -6.15 -3.92
C LEU A 112 18.92 -5.70 -2.46
N LEU A 113 18.60 -4.43 -2.21
CA LEU A 113 18.44 -3.90 -0.85
C LEU A 113 17.30 -4.65 -0.12
N MET A 114 16.17 -4.84 -0.76
CA MET A 114 15.04 -5.59 -0.19
C MET A 114 15.40 -7.05 0.10
N ALA A 115 16.23 -7.69 -0.74
CA ALA A 115 16.67 -9.04 -0.51
C ALA A 115 17.57 -9.18 0.74
N VAL A 116 18.33 -8.12 1.09
CA VAL A 116 19.27 -8.13 2.21
C VAL A 116 18.67 -7.63 3.52
N LEU A 117 17.66 -6.72 3.46
CA LEU A 117 17.08 -6.11 4.66
C LEU A 117 16.41 -7.17 5.56
N PRO A 118 16.79 -7.24 6.85
CA PRO A 118 16.18 -8.17 7.81
C PRO A 118 14.74 -7.76 8.18
N SER A 119 14.38 -6.49 8.04
CA SER A 119 13.07 -5.95 8.36
C SER A 119 11.96 -6.42 7.40
N ILE A 120 12.33 -6.96 6.23
CA ILE A 120 11.33 -7.51 5.32
C ILE A 120 11.03 -8.94 5.75
N PRO A 121 9.76 -9.26 6.08
CA PRO A 121 9.37 -10.60 6.45
C PRO A 121 9.64 -11.56 5.27
N GLY A 122 10.07 -12.78 5.56
CA GLY A 122 10.40 -13.82 4.58
C GLY A 122 11.57 -14.67 5.04
N ASP A 123 11.39 -15.99 5.02
CA ASP A 123 12.36 -16.97 5.54
C ASP A 123 13.56 -17.15 4.62
N ASN A 124 13.40 -16.86 3.34
CA ASN A 124 14.41 -17.10 2.30
C ASN A 124 14.73 -15.84 1.48
N ILE A 125 15.98 -15.72 1.05
CA ILE A 125 16.43 -14.67 0.13
C ILE A 125 15.59 -14.66 -1.16
N LEU A 126 15.17 -15.84 -1.64
CA LEU A 126 14.36 -15.97 -2.85
C LEU A 126 12.96 -15.31 -2.67
N SER A 127 12.36 -15.47 -1.48
CA SER A 127 11.08 -14.80 -1.15
C SER A 127 11.22 -13.29 -1.18
N LYS A 128 12.26 -12.76 -0.54
CA LYS A 128 12.55 -11.32 -0.50
C LYS A 128 12.85 -10.77 -1.89
N LEU A 129 13.54 -11.54 -2.72
CA LEU A 129 13.84 -11.16 -4.09
C LEU A 129 12.58 -11.12 -4.95
N LEU A 130 11.67 -12.10 -4.80
CA LEU A 130 10.37 -12.08 -5.48
C LEU A 130 9.56 -10.86 -5.07
N ILE A 131 9.51 -10.52 -3.77
CA ILE A 131 8.85 -9.30 -3.27
C ILE A 131 9.45 -8.07 -3.93
N GLY A 132 10.76 -7.93 -3.96
CA GLY A 132 11.46 -6.83 -4.60
C GLY A 132 11.10 -6.68 -6.09
N VAL A 133 11.05 -7.79 -6.81
CA VAL A 133 10.63 -7.81 -8.22
C VAL A 133 9.18 -7.38 -8.38
N LEU A 134 8.27 -7.88 -7.54
CA LEU A 134 6.86 -7.48 -7.57
C LEU A 134 6.67 -6.00 -7.25
N VAL A 135 7.40 -5.47 -6.25
CA VAL A 135 7.38 -4.03 -5.92
C VAL A 135 7.82 -3.19 -7.12
N VAL A 136 8.88 -3.59 -7.83
CA VAL A 136 9.36 -2.85 -9.00
C VAL A 136 8.39 -2.95 -10.17
N ILE A 137 7.84 -4.12 -10.47
CA ILE A 137 6.87 -4.31 -11.56
C ILE A 137 5.58 -3.54 -11.31
N PHE A 138 4.94 -3.76 -10.16
CA PHE A 138 3.70 -3.05 -9.81
C PHE A 138 3.96 -1.57 -9.55
N GLY A 139 5.10 -1.24 -8.93
CA GLY A 139 5.53 0.13 -8.71
C GLY A 139 5.64 0.88 -10.03
N PHE A 140 6.39 0.38 -11.00
CA PHE A 140 6.53 1.00 -12.32
C PHE A 140 5.17 1.20 -13.01
N PHE A 141 4.32 0.18 -12.96
CA PHE A 141 3.00 0.22 -13.55
C PHE A 141 2.10 1.29 -12.90
N PHE A 142 1.94 1.25 -11.58
CA PHE A 142 1.03 2.17 -10.89
C PHE A 142 1.60 3.57 -10.70
N VAL A 143 2.92 3.73 -10.61
CA VAL A 143 3.59 5.04 -10.64
C VAL A 143 3.30 5.78 -11.94
N THR A 144 3.41 5.10 -13.09
CA THR A 144 3.10 5.70 -14.40
C THR A 144 1.65 6.17 -14.45
N VAL A 145 0.72 5.36 -13.93
CA VAL A 145 -0.71 5.71 -13.88
C VAL A 145 -0.98 6.89 -12.96
N ALA A 146 -0.46 6.83 -11.73
CA ALA A 146 -0.65 7.89 -10.73
C ALA A 146 -0.09 9.23 -11.23
N SER A 147 1.13 9.21 -11.79
CA SER A 147 1.78 10.39 -12.35
C SER A 147 0.92 11.04 -13.45
N ARG A 148 0.41 10.25 -14.38
CA ARG A 148 -0.42 10.77 -15.48
C ARG A 148 -1.77 11.32 -15.01
N ILE A 149 -2.47 10.59 -14.13
CA ILE A 149 -3.76 11.02 -13.59
C ILE A 149 -3.58 12.32 -12.80
N VAL A 150 -2.62 12.38 -11.89
CA VAL A 150 -2.37 13.55 -11.06
C VAL A 150 -1.88 14.74 -11.89
N GLY A 151 -1.07 14.51 -12.91
CA GLY A 151 -0.61 15.55 -13.84
C GLY A 151 -1.75 16.23 -14.61
N ILE A 152 -2.89 15.54 -14.81
CA ILE A 152 -4.05 16.06 -15.52
C ILE A 152 -5.09 16.66 -14.56
N ILE A 153 -5.46 15.94 -13.50
CA ILE A 153 -6.63 16.25 -12.67
C ILE A 153 -6.30 16.62 -11.21
N GLY A 154 -5.05 16.52 -10.81
CA GLY A 154 -4.60 16.81 -9.45
C GLY A 154 -4.59 15.60 -8.50
N SER A 155 -3.88 15.76 -7.37
CA SER A 155 -3.62 14.67 -6.41
C SER A 155 -4.86 14.19 -5.66
N SER A 156 -5.85 15.06 -5.44
CA SER A 156 -7.09 14.73 -4.71
C SER A 156 -7.93 13.64 -5.39
N ASN A 157 -7.80 13.47 -6.69
CA ASN A 157 -8.56 12.51 -7.48
C ASN A 157 -7.74 11.26 -7.89
N SER A 158 -6.53 11.11 -7.35
CA SER A 158 -5.71 9.91 -7.62
C SER A 158 -6.32 8.67 -6.97
N PRO A 159 -6.59 7.59 -7.73
CA PRO A 159 -7.22 6.38 -7.19
C PRO A 159 -6.22 5.47 -6.46
N ILE A 160 -5.41 6.03 -5.55
CA ILE A 160 -4.34 5.32 -4.85
C ILE A 160 -4.87 4.10 -4.11
N SER A 161 -6.03 4.22 -3.44
CA SER A 161 -6.67 3.09 -2.74
C SER A 161 -6.98 1.92 -3.68
N GLY A 162 -7.51 2.21 -4.87
CA GLY A 162 -7.78 1.19 -5.89
C GLY A 162 -6.50 0.52 -6.39
N MET A 163 -5.44 1.30 -6.62
CA MET A 163 -4.13 0.77 -7.04
C MET A 163 -3.50 -0.10 -5.96
N THR A 164 -3.60 0.29 -4.68
CA THR A 164 -3.12 -0.49 -3.55
C THR A 164 -3.84 -1.83 -3.43
N ILE A 165 -5.17 -1.83 -3.51
CA ILE A 165 -5.98 -3.06 -3.47
C ILE A 165 -5.61 -3.97 -4.64
N ALA A 166 -5.52 -3.41 -5.86
CA ALA A 166 -5.12 -4.18 -7.04
C ALA A 166 -3.72 -4.79 -6.90
N THR A 167 -2.78 -4.06 -6.28
CA THR A 167 -1.43 -4.56 -5.99
C THR A 167 -1.48 -5.73 -5.01
N ILE A 168 -2.19 -5.58 -3.89
CA ILE A 168 -2.32 -6.64 -2.87
C ILE A 168 -2.94 -7.88 -3.48
N MET A 169 -4.04 -7.73 -4.22
CA MET A 169 -4.72 -8.85 -4.88
C MET A 169 -3.86 -9.50 -5.97
N GLY A 170 -3.18 -8.69 -6.79
CA GLY A 170 -2.25 -9.18 -7.80
C GLY A 170 -1.10 -9.97 -7.17
N THR A 171 -0.56 -9.47 -6.06
CA THR A 171 0.49 -10.15 -5.29
C THR A 171 -0.03 -11.48 -4.70
N ALA A 172 -1.22 -11.48 -4.12
CA ALA A 172 -1.86 -12.68 -3.59
C ALA A 172 -2.09 -13.73 -4.68
N LEU A 173 -2.53 -13.33 -5.88
CA LEU A 173 -2.66 -14.23 -7.03
C LEU A 173 -1.32 -14.83 -7.46
N VAL A 174 -0.25 -14.04 -7.47
CA VAL A 174 1.10 -14.56 -7.75
C VAL A 174 1.53 -15.55 -6.68
N PHE A 175 1.28 -15.26 -5.40
CA PHE A 175 1.63 -16.17 -4.30
C PHE A 175 0.88 -17.50 -4.41
N ILE A 176 -0.42 -17.47 -4.72
CA ILE A 176 -1.21 -18.68 -4.98
C ILE A 176 -0.61 -19.48 -6.16
N GLY A 177 -0.21 -18.79 -7.23
CA GLY A 177 0.41 -19.43 -8.40
C GLY A 177 1.76 -20.09 -8.10
N VAL A 178 2.52 -19.55 -7.15
CA VAL A 178 3.80 -20.11 -6.68
C VAL A 178 3.61 -21.17 -5.58
N GLY A 179 2.37 -21.36 -5.09
CA GLY A 179 2.05 -22.31 -4.02
C GLY A 179 2.29 -21.75 -2.61
N TRP A 180 2.48 -20.43 -2.48
CA TRP A 180 2.64 -19.76 -1.19
C TRP A 180 1.27 -19.42 -0.61
N THR A 181 0.69 -20.38 0.07
CA THR A 181 -0.62 -20.26 0.71
C THR A 181 -0.48 -20.30 2.23
N GLY A 182 -1.25 -19.48 2.92
CA GLY A 182 -1.30 -19.45 4.38
C GLY A 182 -1.04 -18.08 4.98
N LYS A 183 -1.37 -17.95 6.27
CA LYS A 183 -1.30 -16.68 7.03
C LYS A 183 0.12 -16.06 7.11
N VAL A 184 1.16 -16.86 6.90
CA VAL A 184 2.57 -16.41 6.93
C VAL A 184 2.88 -15.47 5.74
N PHE A 185 2.17 -15.61 4.63
CA PHE A 185 2.41 -14.83 3.41
C PHE A 185 1.59 -13.54 3.33
N GLU A 186 0.57 -13.38 4.18
CA GLU A 186 -0.26 -12.17 4.23
C GLU A 186 0.57 -10.90 4.49
N PRO A 187 1.50 -10.86 5.48
CA PRO A 187 2.34 -9.68 5.70
C PRO A 187 3.21 -9.32 4.49
N LEU A 188 3.64 -10.30 3.71
CA LEU A 188 4.45 -10.08 2.52
C LEU A 188 3.68 -9.35 1.42
N ALA A 189 2.42 -9.73 1.19
CA ALA A 189 1.56 -9.04 0.24
C ALA A 189 1.22 -7.62 0.70
N LEU A 190 1.04 -7.40 2.02
CA LEU A 190 0.87 -6.06 2.59
C LEU A 190 2.11 -5.18 2.39
N VAL A 191 3.32 -5.72 2.53
CA VAL A 191 4.56 -4.99 2.27
C VAL A 191 4.62 -4.55 0.81
N VAL A 192 4.33 -5.44 -0.15
CA VAL A 192 4.28 -5.06 -1.57
C VAL A 192 3.23 -3.96 -1.81
N GLY A 193 2.02 -4.13 -1.29
CA GLY A 193 0.93 -3.17 -1.44
C GLY A 193 1.27 -1.81 -0.84
N SER A 194 1.86 -1.76 0.36
CA SER A 194 2.24 -0.51 1.02
C SER A 194 3.37 0.22 0.29
N MET A 195 4.38 -0.49 -0.17
CA MET A 195 5.48 0.11 -0.95
C MET A 195 5.00 0.70 -2.26
N VAL A 196 4.14 -0.01 -2.98
CA VAL A 196 3.55 0.48 -4.23
C VAL A 196 2.61 1.66 -3.97
N CYS A 197 1.85 1.63 -2.87
CA CYS A 197 1.00 2.74 -2.43
C CYS A 197 1.81 4.02 -2.22
N ILE A 198 2.91 3.93 -1.46
CA ILE A 198 3.82 5.04 -1.20
C ILE A 198 4.45 5.55 -2.50
N ALA A 199 4.92 4.64 -3.36
CA ALA A 199 5.51 5.00 -4.64
C ALA A 199 4.50 5.74 -5.54
N ALA A 200 3.25 5.27 -5.65
CA ALA A 200 2.20 5.90 -6.43
C ALA A 200 1.80 7.28 -5.88
N ALA A 201 1.74 7.43 -4.54
CA ALA A 201 1.47 8.70 -3.90
C ALA A 201 2.57 9.74 -4.19
N ASN A 202 3.84 9.33 -4.02
CA ASN A 202 5.00 10.17 -4.33
C ASN A 202 5.07 10.54 -5.81
N ALA A 203 4.76 9.61 -6.71
CA ALA A 203 4.73 9.88 -8.15
C ALA A 203 3.71 10.96 -8.52
N GLY A 204 2.54 10.94 -7.87
CA GLY A 204 1.53 11.98 -8.04
C GLY A 204 2.05 13.36 -7.61
N ALA A 205 2.60 13.47 -6.40
CA ALA A 205 3.18 14.72 -5.90
C ALA A 205 4.33 15.21 -6.80
N THR A 206 5.26 14.32 -7.16
CA THR A 206 6.38 14.62 -8.07
C THR A 206 5.89 15.15 -9.42
N SER A 207 4.82 14.56 -9.98
CA SER A 207 4.24 15.01 -11.26
C SER A 207 3.72 16.45 -11.19
N GLN A 208 3.10 16.85 -10.08
CA GLN A 208 2.65 18.24 -9.86
C GLN A 208 3.83 19.19 -9.70
N ASP A 209 4.84 18.82 -8.94
CA ASP A 209 6.03 19.64 -8.73
C ASP A 209 6.80 19.86 -10.03
N LEU A 210 6.99 18.82 -10.83
CA LEU A 210 7.63 18.90 -12.14
C LEU A 210 6.81 19.74 -13.12
N LYS A 211 5.48 19.63 -13.09
CA LYS A 211 4.59 20.45 -13.91
C LYS A 211 4.73 21.95 -13.57
N THR A 212 4.71 22.25 -12.27
CA THR A 212 4.92 23.63 -11.79
C THR A 212 6.29 24.14 -12.18
N GLY A 213 7.33 23.33 -11.99
CA GLY A 213 8.68 23.64 -12.40
C GLY A 213 8.82 23.92 -13.91
N TYR A 214 8.17 23.12 -14.73
CA TYR A 214 8.14 23.35 -16.17
C TYR A 214 7.56 24.71 -16.54
N LEU A 215 6.45 25.11 -15.90
CA LEU A 215 5.79 26.40 -16.15
C LEU A 215 6.66 27.60 -15.79
N ILE A 216 7.50 27.49 -14.77
CA ILE A 216 8.44 28.58 -14.38
C ILE A 216 9.83 28.43 -15.00
N GLY A 217 10.03 27.42 -15.86
CA GLY A 217 11.30 27.18 -16.53
C GLY A 217 12.39 26.55 -15.67
N ALA A 218 12.05 25.83 -14.59
CA ALA A 218 13.01 25.08 -13.78
C ALA A 218 13.56 23.86 -14.55
N THR A 219 14.74 23.39 -14.12
CA THR A 219 15.36 22.17 -14.67
C THR A 219 14.86 20.95 -13.91
N PRO A 220 14.16 19.99 -14.55
CA PRO A 220 13.55 18.83 -13.89
C PRO A 220 14.55 17.99 -13.08
N ARG A 221 15.75 17.81 -13.59
CA ARG A 221 16.81 17.04 -12.94
C ARG A 221 17.13 17.53 -11.51
N TYR A 222 17.22 18.83 -11.32
CA TYR A 222 17.51 19.38 -9.98
C TYR A 222 16.31 19.25 -9.04
N GLN A 223 15.10 19.38 -9.54
CA GLN A 223 13.89 19.14 -8.78
C GLN A 223 13.81 17.67 -8.33
N GLN A 224 14.09 16.72 -9.23
CA GLN A 224 14.09 15.28 -8.91
C GLN A 224 15.11 14.93 -7.84
N ILE A 225 16.32 15.51 -7.89
CA ILE A 225 17.35 15.33 -6.85
C ILE A 225 16.86 15.91 -5.52
N SER A 226 16.29 17.11 -5.52
CA SER A 226 15.73 17.75 -4.32
C SER A 226 14.61 16.92 -3.68
N LEU A 227 13.69 16.40 -4.50
CA LEU A 227 12.62 15.52 -4.05
C LEU A 227 13.16 14.22 -3.42
N PHE A 228 14.23 13.65 -4.01
CA PHE A 228 14.87 12.47 -3.46
C PHE A 228 15.45 12.73 -2.06
N ILE A 229 16.13 13.86 -1.88
CA ILE A 229 16.65 14.29 -0.56
C ILE A 229 15.47 14.46 0.42
N GLY A 230 14.40 15.11 -0.01
CA GLY A 230 13.19 15.31 0.79
C GLY A 230 12.56 13.99 1.24
N VAL A 231 12.48 13.00 0.35
CA VAL A 231 11.95 11.65 0.68
C VAL A 231 12.82 10.95 1.73
N VAL A 232 14.15 11.03 1.61
CA VAL A 232 15.06 10.44 2.60
C VAL A 232 14.88 11.07 3.98
N VAL A 233 14.85 12.39 4.06
CA VAL A 233 14.65 13.11 5.33
C VAL A 233 13.27 12.81 5.91
N SER A 234 12.22 12.87 5.09
CA SER A 234 10.84 12.58 5.50
C SER A 234 10.70 11.15 6.02
N SER A 235 11.32 10.16 5.37
CA SER A 235 11.25 8.76 5.82
C SER A 235 11.87 8.55 7.20
N MET A 236 12.98 9.26 7.51
CA MET A 236 13.59 9.21 8.84
C MET A 236 12.67 9.81 9.91
N VAL A 237 12.06 10.96 9.62
CA VAL A 237 11.13 11.63 10.54
C VAL A 237 9.88 10.79 10.77
N ILE A 238 9.29 10.26 9.68
CA ILE A 238 8.10 9.40 9.77
C ILE A 238 8.42 8.13 10.55
N GLY A 239 9.56 7.50 10.29
CA GLY A 239 9.99 6.30 11.04
C GLY A 239 10.11 6.57 12.54
N ALA A 240 10.77 7.67 12.94
CA ALA A 240 10.85 8.07 14.34
C ALA A 240 9.46 8.37 14.95
N THR A 241 8.59 9.04 14.19
CA THR A 241 7.22 9.35 14.64
C THR A 241 6.40 8.09 14.85
N VAL A 242 6.48 7.13 13.92
CA VAL A 242 5.78 5.83 14.05
C VAL A 242 6.26 5.08 15.28
N LEU A 243 7.58 4.98 15.50
CA LEU A 243 8.14 4.34 16.69
C LEU A 243 7.69 5.03 17.99
N PHE A 244 7.59 6.36 17.99
CA PHE A 244 7.10 7.11 19.13
C PHE A 244 5.61 6.86 19.41
N LEU A 245 4.79 6.80 18.37
CA LEU A 245 3.34 6.56 18.48
C LEU A 245 2.99 5.11 18.78
N ASP A 246 3.88 4.17 18.43
CA ASP A 246 3.69 2.74 18.70
C ASP A 246 4.05 2.35 20.14
N ASN A 247 4.74 3.23 20.88
CA ASN A 247 5.06 2.99 22.27
C ASN A 247 3.77 2.79 23.08
N PRO A 248 3.72 1.72 23.91
CA PRO A 248 2.55 1.44 24.71
C PRO A 248 2.31 2.56 25.73
N THR A 249 1.15 3.19 25.66
CA THR A 249 0.63 4.00 26.76
C THR A 249 0.27 3.10 27.92
N SER A 250 0.21 3.64 29.14
CA SER A 250 -0.05 2.90 30.39
C SER A 250 -1.26 1.94 30.35
N ASP A 251 -2.18 2.15 29.42
CA ASP A 251 -3.43 1.39 29.32
C ASP A 251 -3.35 0.16 28.41
N LEU A 252 -2.38 0.13 27.48
CA LEU A 252 -2.24 -0.96 26.51
C LEU A 252 -1.77 -2.28 27.12
N PRO A 253 -0.78 -2.31 28.03
CA PRO A 253 -0.37 -3.54 28.72
C PRO A 253 -1.50 -4.14 29.56
N ALA A 254 -2.36 -3.31 30.14
CA ALA A 254 -3.54 -3.76 30.89
C ALA A 254 -4.59 -4.45 29.99
N MET A 255 -4.56 -4.19 28.68
CA MET A 255 -5.42 -4.81 27.67
C MET A 255 -4.74 -6.00 26.95
N GLY A 256 -3.54 -6.40 27.37
CA GLY A 256 -2.75 -7.46 26.71
C GLY A 256 -2.23 -7.08 25.34
N MET A 257 -2.06 -5.78 25.05
CA MET A 257 -1.56 -5.25 23.79
C MET A 257 -0.12 -4.74 23.98
N GLU A 258 0.79 -5.20 23.11
CA GLU A 258 2.18 -4.76 23.12
C GLU A 258 2.41 -3.51 22.25
N HIS A 259 1.60 -3.35 21.19
CA HIS A 259 1.73 -2.29 20.21
C HIS A 259 0.44 -1.50 20.04
N ALA A 260 0.54 -0.16 19.96
CA ALA A 260 -0.61 0.69 19.69
C ALA A 260 -1.05 0.60 18.22
N ILE A 261 -0.08 0.59 17.31
CA ILE A 261 -0.32 0.51 15.86
C ILE A 261 -0.45 -0.98 15.47
N GLY A 262 -1.55 -1.31 14.82
CA GLY A 262 -1.83 -2.68 14.38
C GLY A 262 -2.71 -3.48 15.33
N GLU A 263 -2.58 -3.33 16.64
CA GLU A 263 -3.42 -4.02 17.62
C GLU A 263 -4.66 -3.20 18.00
N LYS A 264 -4.49 -1.93 18.39
CA LYS A 264 -5.59 -1.03 18.73
C LYS A 264 -6.16 -0.33 17.49
N PHE A 265 -5.29 0.08 16.57
CA PHE A 265 -5.64 0.80 15.34
C PHE A 265 -5.33 -0.03 14.10
N ASN A 266 -6.21 -0.93 13.74
CA ASN A 266 -6.06 -1.76 12.54
C ASN A 266 -6.49 -1.01 11.26
N ALA A 267 -5.66 -1.05 10.23
CA ALA A 267 -6.02 -0.52 8.92
C ALA A 267 -7.13 -1.36 8.27
N PRO A 268 -8.15 -0.72 7.64
CA PRO A 268 -9.22 -1.45 6.94
C PRO A 268 -8.69 -2.38 5.85
N GLN A 269 -7.60 -2.03 5.19
CA GLN A 269 -6.97 -2.80 4.12
C GLN A 269 -6.47 -4.17 4.58
N ALA A 270 -6.05 -4.30 5.83
CA ALA A 270 -5.65 -5.59 6.41
C ALA A 270 -6.81 -6.62 6.48
N THR A 271 -8.06 -6.15 6.35
CA THR A 271 -9.25 -7.02 6.37
C THR A 271 -9.56 -7.61 4.98
N LEU A 272 -8.93 -7.09 3.92
CA LEU A 272 -9.17 -7.52 2.54
C LEU A 272 -8.37 -8.78 2.15
N MET A 273 -7.46 -9.20 2.99
CA MET A 273 -6.64 -10.40 2.82
C MET A 273 -7.24 -11.58 3.57
#